data_c8e372525d1cde7b74885f48bf44ba4d
#
_entry.id   c8e372525d1cde7b74885f48bf44ba4d
#
_cell.length_a   1.000
_cell.length_b   1.000
_cell.length_c   1.000
_cell.angle_alpha   90.00
_cell.angle_beta   90.00
_cell.angle_gamma   90.00
#
_symmetry.space_group_name_H-M   'P 1'
#
loop_
_entity.id
_entity.type
_entity.pdbx_description
1 polymer ?
#
loop_
_entity_poly.entity_id
_entity_poly.type
_entity_poly.pdbx_seq_one_letter_code
_entity_poly.pdbx_strand_id
1 'polypeptide(L)'
;IEGAENGWKTLEEALQSNEQFAKLPAWSTDAPVTLDQTFVDRFNQAMDDDFNTSIALSVLFELAKDLRREKNLLIHEGETPTPTEQLHQKWWTLIDLMCVLGLMEKRPEISELEMGSSTGMELGLSDSEIEILIEQRQDARKVKNFAESDRLRDQLVANGITLIDQPSGITRWYRA
;
A
#
# COMPACT_ATOMS: atom_id res chain seq x y z
N ILE A 1 -14.72 27.59 -1.40
CA ILE A 1 -13.26 27.43 -1.52
C ILE A 1 -12.64 27.31 -0.13
N GLU A 2 -12.86 28.25 0.80
CA GLU A 2 -12.30 28.22 2.19
C GLU A 2 -12.57 26.90 2.95
N GLY A 3 -13.76 26.31 2.79
CA GLY A 3 -14.08 25.02 3.46
C GLY A 3 -13.24 23.85 2.96
N ALA A 4 -12.91 23.81 1.68
CA ALA A 4 -12.08 22.76 1.09
C ALA A 4 -10.61 22.91 1.50
N GLU A 5 -10.09 24.14 1.57
CA GLU A 5 -8.74 24.44 2.05
C GLU A 5 -8.54 24.01 3.52
N ASN A 6 -9.52 24.33 4.37
CA ASN A 6 -9.50 23.93 5.77
C ASN A 6 -9.59 22.41 5.94
N GLY A 7 -10.38 21.73 5.10
CA GLY A 7 -10.45 20.28 5.06
C GLY A 7 -9.11 19.67 4.68
N TRP A 8 -8.50 20.15 3.59
CA TRP A 8 -7.19 19.68 3.14
C TRP A 8 -6.11 19.86 4.22
N LYS A 9 -6.04 21.06 4.81
CA LYS A 9 -5.12 21.36 5.89
C LYS A 9 -5.27 20.40 7.08
N THR A 10 -6.51 19.99 7.39
CA THR A 10 -6.77 19.02 8.47
C THR A 10 -6.16 17.65 8.17
N LEU A 11 -6.27 17.17 6.93
CA LEU A 11 -5.67 15.91 6.49
C LEU A 11 -4.13 16.00 6.46
N GLU A 12 -3.59 17.08 5.92
CA GLU A 12 -2.15 17.32 5.85
C GLU A 12 -1.51 17.37 7.25
N GLU A 13 -2.10 18.11 8.18
CA GLU A 13 -1.62 18.17 9.57
C GLU A 13 -1.68 16.81 10.29
N ALA A 14 -2.67 15.96 9.93
CA ALA A 14 -2.75 14.61 10.45
C ALA A 14 -1.65 13.70 9.88
N LEU A 15 -1.32 13.82 8.61
CA LEU A 15 -0.20 13.10 7.99
C LEU A 15 1.14 13.51 8.63
N GLN A 16 1.35 14.80 8.86
CA GLN A 16 2.54 15.33 9.53
C GLN A 16 2.67 14.91 11.00
N SER A 17 1.63 14.29 11.59
CA SER A 17 1.70 13.75 12.95
C SER A 17 2.77 12.66 13.10
N ASN A 18 3.15 12.01 12.00
CA ASN A 18 4.26 11.04 11.96
C ASN A 18 5.55 11.60 12.58
N GLU A 19 5.88 12.87 12.36
CA GLU A 19 7.10 13.49 12.92
C GLU A 19 7.13 13.48 14.46
N GLN A 20 5.96 13.59 15.10
CA GLN A 20 5.86 13.54 16.56
C GLN A 20 5.75 12.08 17.05
N PHE A 21 5.00 11.25 16.35
CA PHE A 21 4.85 9.84 16.68
C PHE A 21 6.17 9.07 16.54
N ALA A 22 7.08 9.50 15.64
CA ALA A 22 8.42 8.94 15.50
C ALA A 22 9.27 9.01 16.78
N LYS A 23 8.86 9.82 17.76
CA LYS A 23 9.50 9.90 19.08
C LYS A 23 9.01 8.81 20.04
N LEU A 24 7.91 8.14 19.71
CA LEU A 24 7.36 7.07 20.53
C LEU A 24 8.20 5.78 20.38
N PRO A 25 8.35 5.02 21.48
CA PRO A 25 9.00 3.70 21.40
C PRO A 25 8.21 2.79 20.46
N ALA A 26 8.93 1.99 19.69
CA ALA A 26 8.37 1.04 18.70
C ALA A 26 7.55 1.67 17.56
N TRP A 27 7.67 2.98 17.33
CA TRP A 27 7.12 3.58 16.12
C TRP A 27 7.90 3.10 14.88
N SER A 28 7.20 2.70 13.84
CA SER A 28 7.77 2.36 12.54
C SER A 28 7.11 3.19 11.43
N THR A 29 7.83 3.42 10.36
CA THR A 29 7.29 3.97 9.11
C THR A 29 6.81 2.87 8.17
N ASP A 30 7.07 1.61 8.49
CA ASP A 30 6.61 0.47 7.70
C ASP A 30 5.10 0.27 7.86
N ALA A 31 4.46 -0.29 6.83
CA ALA A 31 3.03 -0.56 6.91
C ALA A 31 2.74 -1.63 8.00
N PRO A 32 1.69 -1.42 8.83
CA PRO A 32 1.30 -2.42 9.81
C PRO A 32 0.70 -3.65 9.13
N VAL A 33 0.73 -4.78 9.83
CA VAL A 33 0.08 -6.02 9.37
C VAL A 33 -1.42 -5.84 9.17
N THR A 34 -2.04 -4.98 9.99
CA THR A 34 -3.48 -4.69 9.93
C THR A 34 -3.73 -3.18 10.07
N LEU A 35 -4.69 -2.69 9.33
CA LEU A 35 -5.22 -1.33 9.46
C LEU A 35 -6.26 -1.26 10.60
N ASP A 36 -6.64 -0.05 11.02
CA ASP A 36 -7.76 0.14 11.96
C ASP A 36 -9.07 -0.25 11.27
N GLN A 37 -9.53 -1.45 11.58
CA GLN A 37 -10.69 -2.06 10.93
C GLN A 37 -11.98 -1.24 11.14
N THR A 38 -12.09 -0.54 12.25
CA THR A 38 -13.27 0.29 12.54
C THR A 38 -13.46 1.40 11.49
N PHE A 39 -12.39 2.07 11.11
CA PHE A 39 -12.43 3.11 10.08
C PHE A 39 -12.56 2.52 8.68
N VAL A 40 -11.87 1.41 8.40
CA VAL A 40 -11.97 0.69 7.13
C VAL A 40 -13.40 0.24 6.85
N ASP A 41 -14.07 -0.40 7.82
CA ASP A 41 -15.45 -0.88 7.65
C ASP A 41 -16.44 0.26 7.40
N ARG A 42 -16.30 1.36 8.14
CA ARG A 42 -17.16 2.56 7.96
C ARG A 42 -16.94 3.22 6.59
N PHE A 43 -15.70 3.26 6.13
CA PHE A 43 -15.36 3.77 4.80
C PHE A 43 -15.97 2.87 3.72
N ASN A 44 -15.79 1.56 3.82
CA ASN A 44 -16.33 0.59 2.86
C ASN A 44 -17.86 0.67 2.82
N GLN A 45 -18.52 0.76 3.99
CA GLN A 45 -19.98 0.93 4.04
C GLN A 45 -20.45 2.20 3.31
N ALA A 46 -19.71 3.31 3.42
CA ALA A 46 -20.01 4.53 2.70
C ALA A 46 -19.82 4.38 1.19
N MET A 47 -18.78 3.66 0.77
CA MET A 47 -18.51 3.44 -0.65
C MET A 47 -19.46 2.41 -1.28
N ASP A 48 -19.94 1.45 -0.51
CA ASP A 48 -20.94 0.46 -0.95
C ASP A 48 -22.35 1.09 -1.07
N ASP A 49 -22.61 2.19 -0.37
CA ASP A 49 -23.85 2.98 -0.47
C ASP A 49 -23.74 4.02 -1.62
N ASP A 50 -23.88 3.55 -2.85
CA ASP A 50 -23.85 4.35 -4.10
C ASP A 50 -22.61 5.27 -4.22
N PHE A 51 -21.43 4.82 -3.77
CA PHE A 51 -20.20 5.62 -3.75
C PHE A 51 -20.38 6.95 -2.99
N ASN A 52 -20.92 6.89 -1.79
CA ASN A 52 -21.15 8.08 -0.96
C ASN A 52 -19.85 8.70 -0.46
N THR A 53 -19.12 9.36 -1.38
CA THR A 53 -17.82 9.97 -1.11
C THR A 53 -17.89 11.04 -0.01
N SER A 54 -19.05 11.67 0.20
CA SER A 54 -19.24 12.66 1.27
C SER A 54 -19.14 12.00 2.66
N ILE A 55 -19.76 10.83 2.84
CA ILE A 55 -19.65 10.05 4.07
C ILE A 55 -18.25 9.47 4.20
N ALA A 56 -17.69 8.92 3.11
CA ALA A 56 -16.32 8.42 3.11
C ALA A 56 -15.30 9.50 3.53
N LEU A 57 -15.40 10.72 3.01
CA LEU A 57 -14.59 11.86 3.43
C LEU A 57 -14.78 12.21 4.91
N SER A 58 -16.02 12.13 5.43
CA SER A 58 -16.25 12.40 6.86
C SER A 58 -15.51 11.41 7.77
N VAL A 59 -15.38 10.14 7.35
CA VAL A 59 -14.57 9.12 8.05
C VAL A 59 -13.10 9.52 8.09
N LEU A 60 -12.55 9.99 6.96
CA LEU A 60 -11.17 10.49 6.90
C LEU A 60 -10.95 11.69 7.84
N PHE A 61 -11.87 12.66 7.84
CA PHE A 61 -11.75 13.83 8.71
C PHE A 61 -11.85 13.46 10.19
N GLU A 62 -12.67 12.49 10.54
CA GLU A 62 -12.76 11.99 11.92
C GLU A 62 -11.45 11.35 12.36
N LEU A 63 -10.90 10.48 11.53
CA LEU A 63 -9.59 9.84 11.77
C LEU A 63 -8.45 10.87 11.85
N ALA A 64 -8.46 11.86 10.97
CA ALA A 64 -7.48 12.95 10.99
C ALA A 64 -7.56 13.79 12.28
N LYS A 65 -8.77 14.08 12.77
CA LYS A 65 -8.98 14.79 14.05
C LYS A 65 -8.47 13.96 15.22
N ASP A 66 -8.69 12.65 15.22
CA ASP A 66 -8.19 11.75 16.25
C ASP A 66 -6.64 11.79 16.30
N LEU A 67 -5.98 11.61 15.15
CA LEU A 67 -4.51 11.68 15.08
C LEU A 67 -3.95 13.03 15.53
N ARG A 68 -4.59 14.14 15.16
CA ARG A 68 -4.19 15.47 15.60
C ARG A 68 -4.37 15.66 17.11
N ARG A 69 -5.43 15.11 17.69
CA ARG A 69 -5.63 15.13 19.14
C ARG A 69 -4.52 14.38 19.86
N GLU A 70 -4.19 13.18 19.42
CA GLU A 70 -3.11 12.38 20.02
C GLU A 70 -1.74 13.07 19.85
N LYS A 71 -1.47 13.68 18.69
CA LYS A 71 -0.28 14.51 18.48
C LYS A 71 -0.21 15.66 19.50
N ASN A 72 -1.32 16.35 19.72
CA ASN A 72 -1.35 17.48 20.66
C ASN A 72 -1.12 17.03 22.10
N LEU A 73 -1.71 15.89 22.51
CA LEU A 73 -1.44 15.29 23.83
C LEU A 73 0.05 14.98 23.98
N LEU A 74 0.66 14.36 22.99
CA LEU A 74 2.07 14.03 23.00
C LEU A 74 2.97 15.29 23.09
N ILE A 75 2.58 16.40 22.45
CA ILE A 75 3.33 17.67 22.50
C ILE A 75 3.20 18.36 23.84
N HIS A 76 2.01 18.38 24.43
CA HIS A 76 1.72 19.18 25.63
C HIS A 76 1.85 18.40 26.93
N GLU A 77 1.55 17.12 26.92
CA GLU A 77 1.56 16.24 28.10
C GLU A 77 2.75 15.28 28.10
N GLY A 78 3.43 15.11 26.95
CA GLY A 78 4.57 14.21 26.79
C GLY A 78 4.20 12.75 26.62
N GLU A 79 2.90 12.42 26.71
CA GLU A 79 2.38 11.05 26.57
C GLU A 79 1.03 11.05 25.86
N THR A 80 0.62 9.89 25.37
CA THR A 80 -0.68 9.65 24.74
C THR A 80 -1.33 8.42 25.36
N PRO A 81 -2.65 8.43 25.61
CA PRO A 81 -3.36 7.27 26.16
C PRO A 81 -3.47 6.13 25.15
N THR A 82 -3.29 6.42 23.85
CA THR A 82 -3.42 5.44 22.77
C THR A 82 -2.09 4.70 22.57
N PRO A 83 -2.07 3.35 22.56
CA PRO A 83 -0.86 2.58 22.29
C PRO A 83 -0.23 2.94 20.94
N THR A 84 1.11 2.93 20.86
CA THR A 84 1.87 3.24 19.65
C THR A 84 1.41 2.41 18.44
N GLU A 85 1.13 1.14 18.65
CA GLU A 85 0.64 0.24 17.59
C GLU A 85 -0.70 0.71 17.00
N GLN A 86 -1.64 1.14 17.87
CA GLN A 86 -2.93 1.65 17.39
C GLN A 86 -2.80 3.00 16.69
N LEU A 87 -1.91 3.87 17.15
CA LEU A 87 -1.60 5.13 16.46
C LEU A 87 -1.00 4.84 15.07
N HIS A 88 -0.13 3.86 14.99
CA HIS A 88 0.48 3.41 13.76
C HIS A 88 -0.57 2.86 12.78
N GLN A 89 -1.48 1.99 13.24
CA GLN A 89 -2.59 1.49 12.45
C GLN A 89 -3.50 2.62 11.94
N LYS A 90 -3.88 3.57 12.80
CA LYS A 90 -4.70 4.73 12.44
C LYS A 90 -4.03 5.62 11.40
N TRP A 91 -2.74 5.91 11.57
CA TRP A 91 -2.00 6.76 10.63
C TRP A 91 -1.91 6.12 9.25
N TRP A 92 -1.59 4.83 9.17
CA TRP A 92 -1.58 4.09 7.91
C TRP A 92 -2.96 3.92 7.31
N THR A 93 -4.01 3.76 8.13
CA THR A 93 -5.41 3.73 7.65
C THR A 93 -5.77 5.05 6.97
N LEU A 94 -5.36 6.19 7.52
CA LEU A 94 -5.59 7.49 6.87
C LEU A 94 -4.93 7.55 5.50
N ILE A 95 -3.66 7.14 5.39
CA ILE A 95 -2.92 7.11 4.12
C ILE A 95 -3.64 6.22 3.10
N ASP A 96 -4.01 5.02 3.50
CA ASP A 96 -4.65 4.04 2.62
C ASP A 96 -5.98 4.56 2.06
N LEU A 97 -6.85 5.05 2.93
CA LEU A 97 -8.14 5.59 2.52
C LEU A 97 -8.01 6.87 1.69
N MET A 98 -7.00 7.70 1.93
CA MET A 98 -6.69 8.85 1.08
C MET A 98 -6.23 8.42 -0.32
N CYS A 99 -5.43 7.35 -0.43
CA CYS A 99 -5.03 6.79 -1.71
C CYS A 99 -6.24 6.23 -2.48
N VAL A 100 -7.17 5.53 -1.81
CA VAL A 100 -8.40 5.00 -2.44
C VAL A 100 -9.24 6.12 -3.06
N LEU A 101 -9.33 7.29 -2.39
CA LEU A 101 -10.06 8.45 -2.92
C LEU A 101 -9.25 9.31 -3.91
N GLY A 102 -8.01 8.90 -4.25
CA GLY A 102 -7.13 9.65 -5.14
C GLY A 102 -6.65 11.00 -4.57
N LEU A 103 -6.70 11.17 -3.24
CA LEU A 103 -6.19 12.36 -2.55
C LEU A 103 -4.68 12.31 -2.32
N MET A 104 -4.06 11.14 -2.54
CA MET A 104 -2.61 10.94 -2.56
C MET A 104 -2.22 10.14 -3.79
N GLU A 105 -1.09 10.51 -4.43
CA GLU A 105 -0.63 9.83 -5.65
C GLU A 105 0.00 8.46 -5.37
N LYS A 106 0.66 8.31 -4.23
CA LYS A 106 1.33 7.07 -3.83
C LYS A 106 1.26 6.86 -2.33
N ARG A 107 1.14 5.61 -1.91
CA ARG A 107 1.57 5.19 -0.58
C ARG A 107 3.05 5.53 -0.39
N PRO A 108 3.49 5.95 0.81
CA PRO A 108 4.91 5.97 1.14
C PRO A 108 5.48 4.56 0.84
N GLU A 109 6.52 4.49 0.03
CA GLU A 109 7.07 3.21 -0.43
C GLU A 109 7.43 2.34 0.78
N ILE A 110 6.76 1.20 0.90
CA ILE A 110 7.27 0.08 1.69
C ILE A 110 8.58 -0.28 1.01
N SER A 111 9.70 -0.24 1.74
CA SER A 111 10.99 -0.70 1.22
C SER A 111 10.77 -2.12 0.66
N GLU A 112 11.09 -2.32 -0.61
CA GLU A 112 10.84 -3.54 -1.39
C GLU A 112 11.46 -4.82 -0.80
N LEU A 113 12.02 -4.77 0.42
CA LEU A 113 12.82 -5.83 1.03
C LEU A 113 12.03 -6.80 1.92
N GLU A 114 10.73 -6.60 2.21
CA GLU A 114 9.94 -7.48 3.10
C GLU A 114 8.58 -7.93 2.55
N MET A 115 8.35 -7.94 1.24
CA MET A 115 7.22 -8.66 0.66
C MET A 115 7.54 -10.16 0.49
N GLY A 116 7.93 -10.78 1.62
CA GLY A 116 7.80 -12.20 1.82
C GLY A 116 6.44 -12.49 2.44
N SER A 117 5.48 -12.87 1.62
CA SER A 117 4.24 -13.57 2.02
C SER A 117 3.24 -12.82 2.90
N SER A 118 2.22 -12.20 2.29
CA SER A 118 0.81 -12.59 2.54
C SER A 118 -0.17 -11.75 1.73
N THR A 119 -0.84 -12.39 0.84
CA THR A 119 -2.29 -12.36 0.55
C THR A 119 -3.00 -11.00 0.57
N GLY A 120 -2.92 -10.29 -0.54
CA GLY A 120 -3.91 -9.28 -0.93
C GLY A 120 -4.02 -9.33 -2.44
N MET A 121 -5.16 -9.73 -2.99
CA MET A 121 -5.46 -10.03 -4.38
C MET A 121 -5.01 -8.93 -5.35
N GLU A 122 -3.74 -8.96 -5.78
CA GLU A 122 -3.39 -8.61 -7.15
C GLU A 122 -3.21 -9.92 -7.92
N LEU A 123 -4.16 -10.20 -8.79
CA LEU A 123 -4.12 -11.31 -9.74
C LEU A 123 -3.03 -11.01 -10.77
N GLY A 124 -1.77 -11.36 -10.46
CA GLY A 124 -0.71 -11.32 -11.46
C GLY A 124 0.67 -10.91 -10.90
N LEU A 125 1.71 -11.43 -11.53
CA LEU A 125 3.11 -11.05 -11.27
C LEU A 125 3.33 -9.58 -11.60
N SER A 126 4.11 -8.86 -10.79
CA SER A 126 4.58 -7.50 -11.11
C SER A 126 5.52 -7.53 -12.33
N ASP A 127 5.68 -6.40 -13.00
CA ASP A 127 6.57 -6.29 -14.18
C ASP A 127 8.01 -6.70 -13.84
N SER A 128 8.49 -6.31 -12.65
CA SER A 128 9.83 -6.69 -12.15
C SER A 128 9.96 -8.21 -11.91
N GLU A 129 8.95 -8.84 -11.35
CA GLU A 129 8.93 -10.31 -11.14
C GLU A 129 8.88 -11.06 -12.47
N ILE A 130 8.14 -10.53 -13.45
CA ILE A 130 8.09 -11.09 -14.79
C ILE A 130 9.49 -11.03 -15.44
N GLU A 131 10.19 -9.91 -15.35
CA GLU A 131 11.53 -9.75 -15.89
C GLU A 131 12.54 -10.71 -15.24
N ILE A 132 12.49 -10.86 -13.91
CA ILE A 132 13.33 -11.81 -13.17
C ILE A 132 13.08 -13.26 -13.63
N LEU A 133 11.82 -13.66 -13.77
CA LEU A 133 11.47 -15.00 -14.23
C LEU A 133 11.88 -15.24 -15.68
N ILE A 134 11.84 -14.23 -16.54
CA ILE A 134 12.33 -14.30 -17.92
C ILE A 134 13.85 -14.47 -17.94
N GLU A 135 14.59 -13.74 -17.11
CA GLU A 135 16.05 -13.87 -17.00
C GLU A 135 16.44 -15.26 -16.50
N GLN A 136 15.81 -15.76 -15.44
CA GLN A 136 16.02 -17.11 -14.92
C GLN A 136 15.74 -18.20 -15.98
N ARG A 137 14.67 -18.01 -16.77
CA ARG A 137 14.34 -18.90 -17.88
C ARG A 137 15.42 -18.89 -18.96
N GLN A 138 15.96 -17.72 -19.30
CA GLN A 138 17.03 -17.59 -20.29
C GLN A 138 18.32 -18.27 -19.79
N ASP A 139 18.65 -18.09 -18.51
CA ASP A 139 19.83 -18.73 -17.91
C ASP A 139 19.68 -20.27 -17.84
N ALA A 140 18.49 -20.77 -17.49
CA ALA A 140 18.19 -22.19 -17.56
C ALA A 140 18.40 -22.75 -18.97
N ARG A 141 18.03 -22.00 -20.03
CA ARG A 141 18.28 -22.39 -21.43
C ARG A 141 19.77 -22.39 -21.78
N LYS A 142 20.55 -21.40 -21.31
CA LYS A 142 22.01 -21.34 -21.53
C LYS A 142 22.72 -22.56 -20.97
N VAL A 143 22.32 -23.02 -19.79
CA VAL A 143 22.88 -24.25 -19.15
C VAL A 143 22.18 -25.54 -19.61
N LYS A 144 21.33 -25.46 -20.64
CA LYS A 144 20.57 -26.59 -21.22
C LYS A 144 19.63 -27.30 -20.22
N ASN A 145 19.21 -26.60 -19.16
CA ASN A 145 18.18 -27.10 -18.22
C ASN A 145 16.79 -26.79 -18.77
N PHE A 146 16.36 -27.56 -19.76
CA PHE A 146 15.08 -27.32 -20.44
C PHE A 146 13.87 -27.55 -19.53
N ALA A 147 13.96 -28.49 -18.60
CA ALA A 147 12.87 -28.77 -17.65
C ALA A 147 12.56 -27.55 -16.77
N GLU A 148 13.59 -26.86 -16.28
CA GLU A 148 13.40 -25.65 -15.48
C GLU A 148 12.90 -24.47 -16.35
N SER A 149 13.42 -24.35 -17.57
CA SER A 149 12.95 -23.34 -18.52
C SER A 149 11.47 -23.49 -18.86
N ASP A 150 10.98 -24.72 -19.01
CA ASP A 150 9.57 -25.00 -19.30
C ASP A 150 8.70 -24.74 -18.06
N ARG A 151 9.17 -25.11 -16.87
CA ARG A 151 8.48 -24.81 -15.61
C ARG A 151 8.25 -23.31 -15.42
N LEU A 152 9.29 -22.50 -15.65
CA LEU A 152 9.21 -21.02 -15.53
C LEU A 152 8.27 -20.43 -16.59
N ARG A 153 8.26 -20.96 -17.79
CA ARG A 153 7.32 -20.57 -18.83
C ARG A 153 5.88 -20.86 -18.43
N ASP A 154 5.62 -22.07 -17.93
CA ASP A 154 4.27 -22.48 -17.50
C ASP A 154 3.79 -21.64 -16.33
N GLN A 155 4.68 -21.26 -15.40
CA GLN A 155 4.38 -20.33 -14.32
C GLN A 155 3.97 -18.95 -14.82
N LEU A 156 4.67 -18.40 -15.82
CA LEU A 156 4.33 -17.11 -16.43
C LEU A 156 2.97 -17.19 -17.16
N VAL A 157 2.75 -18.24 -17.92
CA VAL A 157 1.47 -18.47 -18.63
C VAL A 157 0.31 -18.61 -17.64
N ALA A 158 0.49 -19.32 -16.54
CA ALA A 158 -0.53 -19.47 -15.49
C ALA A 158 -0.91 -18.13 -14.84
N ASN A 159 0.00 -17.14 -14.87
CA ASN A 159 -0.24 -15.78 -14.40
C ASN A 159 -0.69 -14.82 -15.53
N GLY A 160 -1.17 -15.35 -16.67
CA GLY A 160 -1.67 -14.53 -17.77
C GLY A 160 -0.58 -13.81 -18.59
N ILE A 161 0.69 -14.23 -18.47
CA ILE A 161 1.80 -13.62 -19.21
C ILE A 161 2.13 -14.45 -20.43
N THR A 162 2.05 -13.84 -21.60
CA THR A 162 2.42 -14.47 -22.88
C THR A 162 3.82 -14.00 -23.29
N LEU A 163 4.70 -14.97 -23.62
CA LEU A 163 6.08 -14.71 -24.02
C LEU A 163 6.26 -14.81 -25.54
N ILE A 164 6.99 -13.88 -26.13
CA ILE A 164 7.42 -13.90 -27.52
C ILE A 164 8.94 -13.89 -27.56
N ASP A 165 9.53 -15.01 -27.94
CA ASP A 165 10.98 -15.14 -28.15
C ASP A 165 11.34 -14.56 -29.53
N GLN A 166 12.23 -13.58 -29.58
CA GLN A 166 12.73 -12.99 -30.83
C GLN A 166 14.02 -13.70 -31.29
N PRO A 167 14.31 -13.71 -32.59
CA PRO A 167 15.54 -14.31 -33.12
C PRO A 167 16.84 -13.69 -32.56
N SER A 168 16.75 -12.46 -32.05
CA SER A 168 17.86 -11.76 -31.37
C SER A 168 18.18 -12.27 -29.97
N GLY A 169 17.44 -13.27 -29.45
CA GLY A 169 17.58 -13.78 -28.08
C GLY A 169 16.87 -12.93 -27.02
N ILE A 170 16.15 -11.90 -27.42
CA ILE A 170 15.35 -11.07 -26.52
C ILE A 170 13.95 -11.68 -26.42
N THR A 171 13.46 -11.90 -25.19
CA THR A 171 12.08 -12.31 -24.93
C THR A 171 11.25 -11.06 -24.63
N ARG A 172 10.18 -10.83 -25.38
CA ARG A 172 9.15 -9.85 -25.05
C ARG A 172 7.97 -10.54 -24.39
N TRP A 173 7.27 -9.81 -23.56
CA TRP A 173 6.09 -10.31 -22.89
C TRP A 173 4.94 -9.30 -22.95
N TYR A 174 3.72 -9.79 -22.79
CA TYR A 174 2.51 -8.98 -22.60
C TYR A 174 1.51 -9.74 -21.73
N ARG A 175 0.64 -9.01 -21.07
CA ARG A 175 -0.46 -9.58 -20.29
C ARG A 175 -1.63 -9.89 -21.20
N ALA A 176 -2.18 -11.10 -21.08
CA ALA A 176 -3.33 -11.56 -21.88
C ALA A 176 -4.65 -11.01 -21.30
#